data_a44b84369b529978551040c6a04e4666
#
_entry.id   a44b84369b529978551040c6a04e4666
#
_cell.length_a   1.000
_cell.length_b   1.000
_cell.length_c   1.000
_cell.angle_alpha   90.00
_cell.angle_beta   90.00
_cell.angle_gamma   90.00
#
_symmetry.space_group_name_H-M   'P 1'
#
loop_
_entity.id
_entity.type
_entity.pdbx_description
1 polymer ?
#
loop_
_entity_poly.entity_id
_entity_poly.type
_entity_poly.pdbx_seq_one_letter_code
_entity_poly.pdbx_strand_id
1 'polypeptide(L)'
;MPGLNSTRRNFLWGAASSASAFAIATSNFKSSAKSVNHKASPDGRDVSVDHEWGTLKEVVVGLTNVRVPSKVPNTSKNYLPESSIEFIEKNRGQWLQECEPYLNQQSIDQMNSIISILRDRGIIVHQVEKLSDAEANYLAADSDAVMQTFPRDPILVIGNKVIETSMLEPYRRKERFAIRRTIEKRLQKSGSFLVSMPQPDPYQSRSVGDYGPGPYLEGGDVMLVGKDIYVGHTGNATNLAGIRWLSDYLGQEYRVHAVPLSRRFLHLDTTLALPRPGLAIVCQEAFTEGLPKFLNGWKLINVSADDAEKKLGCNGLVLSKDSIIIGDNLPGLKKELEAEGLEVITTPIDALSWQGGGFRCWHHPLIRLG
;
A
#
# COMPACT_ATOMS: atom_id res chain seq x y z
N MET A 1 -53.30 39.11 36.80
CA MET A 1 -53.53 40.50 36.32
C MET A 1 -52.29 41.32 36.62
N PRO A 2 -51.85 42.24 35.78
CA PRO A 2 -51.83 42.32 34.33
C PRO A 2 -50.37 42.16 33.83
N GLY A 3 -50.03 41.95 32.63
CA GLY A 3 -50.48 42.38 31.35
C GLY A 3 -49.34 42.93 30.53
N LEU A 4 -49.12 42.30 29.35
CA LEU A 4 -48.82 42.90 28.06
C LEU A 4 -47.52 43.77 27.92
N ASN A 5 -46.76 43.60 26.85
CA ASN A 5 -47.09 43.82 25.44
C ASN A 5 -46.01 43.33 24.51
N SER A 6 -46.47 42.68 23.45
CA SER A 6 -45.73 42.36 22.21
C SER A 6 -45.52 43.59 21.37
N THR A 7 -44.32 43.77 20.79
CA THR A 7 -44.18 44.59 19.58
C THR A 7 -43.41 43.84 18.49
N ARG A 8 -44.18 43.32 17.53
CA ARG A 8 -43.72 42.88 16.23
C ARG A 8 -43.26 44.08 15.40
N ARG A 9 -42.01 44.15 15.00
CA ARG A 9 -41.53 45.03 13.96
C ARG A 9 -41.54 44.27 12.65
N ASN A 10 -42.51 44.62 11.81
CA ASN A 10 -42.55 44.25 10.39
C ASN A 10 -41.47 45.00 9.64
N PHE A 11 -40.54 44.30 9.02
CA PHE A 11 -39.68 44.86 7.98
C PHE A 11 -40.33 44.56 6.62
N LEU A 12 -40.86 45.61 6.00
CA LEU A 12 -41.27 45.66 4.61
C LEU A 12 -40.01 45.74 3.72
N TRP A 13 -39.85 44.74 2.88
CA TRP A 13 -38.90 44.82 1.78
C TRP A 13 -39.59 45.46 0.57
N GLY A 14 -39.19 46.67 0.21
CA GLY A 14 -39.55 47.32 -1.02
C GLY A 14 -38.85 46.65 -2.20
N ALA A 15 -39.61 46.13 -3.14
CA ALA A 15 -39.12 45.65 -4.41
C ALA A 15 -38.78 46.83 -5.31
N ALA A 16 -37.51 47.07 -5.59
CA ALA A 16 -37.08 47.91 -6.72
C ALA A 16 -36.55 46.99 -7.80
N SER A 17 -37.35 46.84 -8.85
CA SER A 17 -36.99 46.15 -10.09
C SER A 17 -35.99 47.03 -10.87
N SER A 18 -34.73 46.60 -10.94
CA SER A 18 -33.80 47.05 -11.98
C SER A 18 -33.37 45.86 -12.80
N ALA A 19 -33.96 45.74 -13.98
CA ALA A 19 -33.54 44.77 -14.99
C ALA A 19 -32.19 45.23 -15.58
N SER A 20 -31.10 44.63 -15.08
CA SER A 20 -29.81 44.69 -15.75
C SER A 20 -29.65 43.45 -16.60
N ALA A 21 -29.75 43.62 -17.91
CA ALA A 21 -29.46 42.58 -18.87
C ALA A 21 -27.96 42.23 -18.78
N PHE A 22 -27.65 41.09 -18.17
CA PHE A 22 -26.34 40.47 -18.31
C PHE A 22 -26.27 39.76 -19.66
N ALA A 23 -25.63 40.36 -20.64
CA ALA A 23 -25.20 39.69 -21.85
C ALA A 23 -24.14 38.68 -21.48
N ILE A 24 -24.49 37.39 -21.43
CA ILE A 24 -23.54 36.29 -21.32
C ILE A 24 -22.82 36.21 -22.68
N ALA A 25 -21.64 36.79 -22.74
CA ALA A 25 -20.70 36.51 -23.84
C ALA A 25 -20.28 35.03 -23.73
N THR A 26 -20.87 34.18 -24.56
CA THR A 26 -20.39 32.83 -24.80
C THR A 26 -19.07 32.94 -25.56
N SER A 27 -17.98 33.18 -24.84
CA SER A 27 -16.64 32.93 -25.36
C SER A 27 -16.49 31.42 -25.54
N ASN A 28 -16.38 30.99 -26.78
CA ASN A 28 -15.98 29.64 -27.15
C ASN A 28 -14.62 29.37 -26.53
N PHE A 29 -14.59 28.84 -25.31
CA PHE A 29 -13.41 28.17 -24.79
C PHE A 29 -13.22 26.88 -25.60
N LYS A 30 -12.57 27.00 -26.74
CA LYS A 30 -11.87 25.85 -27.32
C LYS A 30 -10.81 25.48 -26.27
N SER A 31 -11.09 24.48 -25.46
CA SER A 31 -10.10 23.75 -24.67
C SER A 31 -9.14 23.12 -25.67
N SER A 32 -8.09 23.87 -26.05
CA SER A 32 -6.90 23.27 -26.58
C SER A 32 -6.20 22.66 -25.35
N ALA A 33 -6.53 21.42 -25.03
CA ALA A 33 -5.67 20.57 -24.25
C ALA A 33 -4.36 20.44 -25.05
N LYS A 34 -3.48 21.42 -24.87
CA LYS A 34 -2.07 21.22 -25.22
C LYS A 34 -1.65 20.04 -24.36
N SER A 35 -1.38 18.90 -25.02
CA SER A 35 -0.58 17.86 -24.43
C SER A 35 0.67 18.57 -23.87
N VAL A 36 0.76 18.65 -22.56
CA VAL A 36 1.99 19.13 -21.92
C VAL A 36 2.99 18.04 -22.25
N ASN A 37 3.79 18.27 -23.30
CA ASN A 37 4.97 17.47 -23.55
C ASN A 37 5.89 17.70 -22.35
N HIS A 38 5.77 16.87 -21.32
CA HIS A 38 6.75 16.76 -20.27
C HIS A 38 8.05 16.30 -20.92
N LYS A 39 8.94 17.25 -21.21
CA LYS A 39 10.31 16.93 -21.54
C LYS A 39 10.87 16.22 -20.30
N ALA A 40 11.14 14.92 -20.45
CA ALA A 40 11.85 14.16 -19.44
C ALA A 40 13.11 14.95 -19.02
N SER A 41 13.31 15.13 -17.73
CA SER A 41 14.53 15.74 -17.21
C SER A 41 15.74 14.89 -17.64
N PRO A 42 16.88 15.47 -18.00
CA PRO A 42 18.04 14.74 -18.52
C PRO A 42 18.56 13.61 -17.61
N ASP A 43 18.26 13.66 -16.31
CA ASP A 43 18.68 12.67 -15.30
C ASP A 43 17.51 12.03 -14.53
N GLY A 44 16.25 12.32 -14.88
CA GLY A 44 15.07 11.86 -14.16
C GLY A 44 14.12 11.10 -15.06
N ARG A 45 14.26 9.76 -15.12
CA ARG A 45 13.22 8.93 -15.72
C ARG A 45 11.94 9.07 -14.90
N ASP A 46 10.79 9.09 -15.58
CA ASP A 46 9.51 8.95 -14.92
C ASP A 46 9.43 7.57 -14.24
N VAL A 47 8.66 7.49 -13.15
CA VAL A 47 8.32 6.18 -12.59
C VAL A 47 7.50 5.42 -13.63
N SER A 48 7.60 4.08 -13.63
CA SER A 48 6.86 3.24 -14.58
C SER A 48 6.68 1.83 -14.02
N VAL A 49 5.46 1.47 -13.67
CA VAL A 49 5.10 0.14 -13.21
C VAL A 49 3.77 -0.26 -13.84
N ASP A 50 3.80 -1.22 -14.78
CA ASP A 50 2.60 -1.70 -15.47
C ASP A 50 2.25 -3.15 -15.13
N HIS A 51 3.20 -3.92 -14.57
CA HIS A 51 2.97 -5.32 -14.20
C HIS A 51 3.80 -5.76 -13.01
N GLU A 52 3.39 -6.85 -12.35
CA GLU A 52 4.12 -7.45 -11.23
C GLU A 52 5.46 -8.07 -11.66
N TRP A 53 5.59 -8.54 -12.89
CA TRP A 53 6.72 -9.33 -13.41
C TRP A 53 7.74 -8.54 -14.25
N GLY A 54 7.52 -7.26 -14.51
CA GLY A 54 8.50 -6.43 -15.23
C GLY A 54 9.86 -6.42 -14.53
N THR A 55 10.95 -6.34 -15.29
CA THR A 55 12.32 -6.27 -14.73
C THR A 55 12.45 -5.08 -13.79
N LEU A 56 12.72 -5.34 -12.52
CA LEU A 56 12.87 -4.32 -11.49
C LEU A 56 14.13 -3.49 -11.73
N LYS A 57 14.02 -2.18 -11.82
CA LYS A 57 15.13 -1.25 -12.04
C LYS A 57 15.33 -0.26 -10.91
N GLU A 58 14.27 0.09 -10.22
CA GLU A 58 14.30 1.08 -9.16
C GLU A 58 13.23 0.77 -8.12
N VAL A 59 13.56 0.91 -6.84
CA VAL A 59 12.71 0.47 -5.74
C VAL A 59 12.91 1.35 -4.51
N VAL A 60 11.84 1.52 -3.72
CA VAL A 60 11.92 1.98 -2.33
C VAL A 60 11.85 0.76 -1.43
N VAL A 61 12.73 0.67 -0.43
CA VAL A 61 12.72 -0.36 0.61
C VAL A 61 12.42 0.24 1.98
N GLY A 62 11.90 -0.60 2.86
CA GLY A 62 11.54 -0.22 4.21
C GLY A 62 12.73 0.10 5.12
N LEU A 63 12.39 0.54 6.32
CA LEU A 63 13.32 0.79 7.42
C LEU A 63 12.89 -0.03 8.63
N THR A 64 13.82 -0.69 9.29
CA THR A 64 13.56 -1.52 10.48
C THR A 64 13.43 -0.70 11.76
N ASN A 65 12.73 0.43 11.69
CA ASN A 65 12.47 1.31 12.84
C ASN A 65 11.07 0.98 13.41
N VAL A 66 11.06 0.17 14.46
CA VAL A 66 9.81 -0.39 15.00
C VAL A 66 9.64 -0.02 16.48
N ARG A 67 8.50 0.57 16.80
CA ARG A 67 7.94 0.65 18.14
C ARG A 67 6.70 -0.24 18.20
N VAL A 68 6.74 -1.24 19.07
CA VAL A 68 5.65 -2.22 19.23
C VAL A 68 4.37 -1.50 19.68
N PRO A 69 3.18 -1.83 19.13
CA PRO A 69 1.93 -1.22 19.56
C PRO A 69 1.68 -1.40 21.06
N SER A 70 1.20 -0.39 21.76
CA SER A 70 0.76 -0.49 23.16
C SER A 70 -0.53 -1.31 23.32
N LYS A 71 -1.27 -1.48 22.21
CA LYS A 71 -2.47 -2.31 22.11
C LYS A 71 -2.41 -3.12 20.83
N VAL A 72 -2.82 -4.39 20.90
CA VAL A 72 -2.96 -5.20 19.66
C VAL A 72 -4.06 -4.57 18.81
N PRO A 73 -3.74 -4.17 17.56
CA PRO A 73 -4.75 -3.65 16.65
C PRO A 73 -5.85 -4.69 16.41
N ASN A 74 -7.11 -4.29 16.37
CA ASN A 74 -8.22 -5.24 16.27
C ASN A 74 -8.17 -6.08 15.00
N THR A 75 -7.82 -5.47 13.87
CA THR A 75 -7.72 -6.18 12.60
C THR A 75 -6.60 -7.21 12.62
N SER A 76 -5.51 -6.94 13.34
CA SER A 76 -4.34 -7.85 13.45
C SER A 76 -4.69 -9.22 14.00
N LYS A 77 -5.69 -9.33 14.86
CA LYS A 77 -6.18 -10.61 15.40
C LYS A 77 -6.77 -11.55 14.34
N ASN A 78 -7.13 -11.01 13.19
CA ASN A 78 -7.71 -11.80 12.11
C ASN A 78 -6.64 -12.51 11.28
N TYR A 79 -5.42 -11.95 11.18
CA TYR A 79 -4.40 -12.38 10.22
C TYR A 79 -3.00 -12.62 10.80
N LEU A 80 -2.69 -12.09 11.99
CA LEU A 80 -1.40 -12.38 12.62
C LEU A 80 -1.43 -13.73 13.34
N PRO A 81 -0.36 -14.53 13.23
CA PRO A 81 -0.17 -15.73 14.06
C PRO A 81 -0.24 -15.39 15.56
N GLU A 82 -0.69 -16.35 16.37
CA GLU A 82 -0.80 -16.18 17.82
C GLU A 82 0.53 -15.76 18.47
N SER A 83 1.66 -16.33 18.02
CA SER A 83 3.00 -15.94 18.48
C SER A 83 3.33 -14.47 18.25
N SER A 84 2.83 -13.86 17.17
CA SER A 84 2.99 -12.43 16.90
C SER A 84 2.14 -11.58 17.84
N ILE A 85 0.93 -12.06 18.14
CA ILE A 85 0.05 -11.40 19.12
C ILE A 85 0.68 -11.42 20.51
N GLU A 86 1.17 -12.59 20.97
CA GLU A 86 1.90 -12.75 22.22
C GLU A 86 3.14 -11.86 22.29
N PHE A 87 3.88 -11.77 21.20
CA PHE A 87 5.04 -10.88 21.08
C PHE A 87 4.66 -9.41 21.31
N ILE A 88 3.58 -8.94 20.67
CA ILE A 88 3.07 -7.59 20.83
C ILE A 88 2.62 -7.38 22.28
N GLU A 89 1.93 -8.34 22.88
CA GLU A 89 1.44 -8.23 24.24
C GLU A 89 2.57 -8.17 25.28
N LYS A 90 3.64 -8.91 25.07
CA LYS A 90 4.84 -8.91 25.93
C LYS A 90 5.60 -7.58 25.87
N ASN A 91 5.69 -6.97 24.67
CA ASN A 91 6.59 -5.85 24.38
C ASN A 91 5.86 -4.52 24.14
N ARG A 92 4.63 -4.36 24.63
CA ARG A 92 3.75 -3.21 24.39
C ARG A 92 4.44 -1.86 24.57
N GLY A 93 4.34 -1.00 23.55
CA GLY A 93 4.80 0.39 23.58
C GLY A 93 6.32 0.58 23.60
N GLN A 94 7.11 -0.50 23.55
CA GLN A 94 8.56 -0.44 23.62
C GLN A 94 9.17 -0.35 22.21
N TRP A 95 10.34 0.28 22.10
CA TRP A 95 11.13 0.19 20.88
C TRP A 95 11.77 -1.20 20.77
N LEU A 96 11.74 -1.79 19.57
CA LEU A 96 12.28 -3.13 19.32
C LEU A 96 13.75 -3.23 19.73
N GLN A 97 14.53 -2.19 19.48
CA GLN A 97 15.94 -2.10 19.89
C GLN A 97 16.15 -2.15 21.41
N GLU A 98 15.15 -1.82 22.20
CA GLU A 98 15.19 -1.79 23.66
C GLU A 98 14.71 -3.10 24.29
N CYS A 99 13.57 -3.63 23.80
CA CYS A 99 12.94 -4.82 24.34
C CYS A 99 13.51 -6.13 23.78
N GLU A 100 13.90 -6.15 22.50
CA GLU A 100 14.41 -7.34 21.81
C GLU A 100 15.60 -6.95 20.88
N PRO A 101 16.74 -6.52 21.47
CA PRO A 101 17.89 -5.99 20.70
C PRO A 101 18.46 -6.98 19.70
N TYR A 102 18.46 -8.29 20.02
CA TYR A 102 18.90 -9.33 19.09
C TYR A 102 18.00 -9.43 17.87
N LEU A 103 16.69 -9.50 18.06
CA LEU A 103 15.70 -9.52 16.96
C LEU A 103 15.78 -8.24 16.13
N ASN A 104 15.99 -7.08 16.77
CA ASN A 104 16.20 -5.83 16.07
C ASN A 104 17.44 -5.87 15.17
N GLN A 105 18.55 -6.41 15.65
CA GLN A 105 19.77 -6.55 14.84
C GLN A 105 19.56 -7.52 13.69
N GLN A 106 18.93 -8.69 13.93
CA GLN A 106 18.58 -9.63 12.86
C GLN A 106 17.69 -8.98 11.79
N SER A 107 16.71 -8.16 12.20
CA SER A 107 15.83 -7.43 11.28
C SER A 107 16.65 -6.48 10.38
N ILE A 108 17.63 -5.78 10.95
CA ILE A 108 18.55 -4.90 10.21
C ILE A 108 19.39 -5.71 9.23
N ASP A 109 19.94 -6.84 9.66
CA ASP A 109 20.81 -7.69 8.83
C ASP A 109 20.02 -8.32 7.67
N GLN A 110 18.80 -8.80 7.91
CA GLN A 110 17.92 -9.32 6.86
C GLN A 110 17.53 -8.25 5.83
N MET A 111 17.18 -7.04 6.26
CA MET A 111 16.90 -5.93 5.37
C MET A 111 18.14 -5.54 4.55
N ASN A 112 19.30 -5.47 5.15
CA ASN A 112 20.56 -5.16 4.47
C ASN A 112 20.93 -6.25 3.45
N SER A 113 20.67 -7.53 3.75
CA SER A 113 20.89 -8.64 2.82
C SER A 113 20.07 -8.45 1.55
N ILE A 114 18.78 -8.10 1.68
CA ILE A 114 17.91 -7.84 0.52
C ILE A 114 18.39 -6.62 -0.27
N ILE A 115 18.77 -5.54 0.42
CA ILE A 115 19.31 -4.33 -0.21
C ILE A 115 20.59 -4.67 -1.01
N SER A 116 21.47 -5.52 -0.47
CA SER A 116 22.67 -5.99 -1.18
C SER A 116 22.30 -6.78 -2.42
N ILE A 117 21.42 -7.79 -2.31
CA ILE A 117 20.95 -8.60 -3.46
C ILE A 117 20.40 -7.70 -4.58
N LEU A 118 19.62 -6.68 -4.23
CA LEU A 118 19.05 -5.74 -5.21
C LEU A 118 20.14 -4.90 -5.88
N ARG A 119 21.07 -4.34 -5.11
CA ARG A 119 22.16 -3.49 -5.61
C ARG A 119 23.15 -4.27 -6.49
N ASP A 120 23.49 -5.50 -6.10
CA ASP A 120 24.37 -6.38 -6.87
C ASP A 120 23.81 -6.74 -8.24
N ARG A 121 22.47 -6.62 -8.39
CA ARG A 121 21.76 -6.76 -9.67
C ARG A 121 21.57 -5.44 -10.43
N GLY A 122 22.20 -4.37 -9.98
CA GLY A 122 22.13 -3.05 -10.62
C GLY A 122 20.78 -2.34 -10.41
N ILE A 123 19.99 -2.74 -9.41
CA ILE A 123 18.74 -2.09 -9.07
C ILE A 123 19.03 -0.88 -8.18
N ILE A 124 18.45 0.26 -8.54
CA ILE A 124 18.54 1.48 -7.72
C ILE A 124 17.65 1.32 -6.51
N VAL A 125 18.23 1.45 -5.32
CA VAL A 125 17.53 1.25 -4.04
C VAL A 125 17.51 2.56 -3.26
N HIS A 126 16.31 3.10 -3.02
CA HIS A 126 16.03 4.15 -2.07
C HIS A 126 15.54 3.52 -0.76
N GLN A 127 16.00 4.01 0.37
CA GLN A 127 15.49 3.58 1.67
C GLN A 127 14.58 4.66 2.24
N VAL A 128 13.47 4.25 2.87
CA VAL A 128 12.55 5.16 3.56
C VAL A 128 13.32 5.93 4.65
N GLU A 129 13.06 7.25 4.75
CA GLU A 129 13.63 8.05 5.82
C GLU A 129 13.01 7.71 7.17
N LYS A 130 13.74 7.96 8.26
CA LYS A 130 13.19 7.83 9.61
C LYS A 130 12.16 8.92 9.87
N LEU A 131 11.04 8.56 10.52
CA LEU A 131 10.08 9.53 11.04
C LEU A 131 10.77 10.46 12.04
N SER A 132 10.47 11.75 11.99
CA SER A 132 10.78 12.70 13.06
C SER A 132 9.92 12.39 14.29
N ASP A 133 10.30 12.92 15.45
CA ASP A 133 9.54 12.74 16.69
C ASP A 133 8.10 13.26 16.57
N ALA A 134 7.92 14.40 15.90
CA ALA A 134 6.59 14.97 15.66
C ALA A 134 5.71 14.06 14.80
N GLU A 135 6.28 13.47 13.75
CA GLU A 135 5.58 12.52 12.86
C GLU A 135 5.32 11.19 13.57
N ALA A 136 6.27 10.69 14.34
CA ALA A 136 6.09 9.48 15.14
C ALA A 136 4.98 9.62 16.19
N ASN A 137 4.80 10.83 16.71
CA ASN A 137 3.75 11.17 17.66
C ASN A 137 2.40 11.52 17.01
N TYR A 138 2.31 11.58 15.70
CA TYR A 138 1.04 11.79 15.01
C TYR A 138 0.07 10.66 15.32
N LEU A 139 -1.13 11.00 15.82
CA LEU A 139 -2.16 10.05 16.30
C LEU A 139 -1.70 9.11 17.43
N ALA A 140 -0.66 9.47 18.20
CA ALA A 140 -0.16 8.61 19.28
C ALA A 140 -1.19 8.32 20.38
N ALA A 141 -2.22 9.16 20.55
CA ALA A 141 -3.33 8.90 21.47
C ALA A 141 -4.19 7.68 21.04
N ASP A 142 -4.29 7.42 19.74
CA ASP A 142 -5.01 6.27 19.19
C ASP A 142 -4.09 5.05 19.11
N SER A 143 -2.85 5.27 18.67
CA SER A 143 -1.81 4.24 18.62
C SER A 143 -0.42 4.86 18.58
N ASP A 144 0.44 4.45 19.49
CA ASP A 144 1.82 4.89 19.62
C ASP A 144 2.81 4.05 18.79
N ALA A 145 2.34 3.00 18.11
CA ALA A 145 3.20 2.17 17.27
C ALA A 145 3.92 2.98 16.19
N VAL A 146 5.13 2.57 15.88
CA VAL A 146 5.89 3.02 14.72
C VAL A 146 6.27 1.80 13.90
N MET A 147 5.97 1.82 12.61
CA MET A 147 6.32 0.77 11.69
C MET A 147 6.69 1.41 10.35
N GLN A 148 7.91 1.17 9.88
CA GLN A 148 8.38 1.72 8.60
C GLN A 148 8.92 0.63 7.68
N THR A 149 8.63 -0.62 8.01
CA THR A 149 9.14 -1.82 7.33
C THR A 149 8.51 -2.01 5.96
N PHE A 150 7.25 -1.58 5.77
CA PHE A 150 6.42 -1.93 4.63
C PHE A 150 6.06 -0.73 3.73
N PRO A 151 6.99 -0.23 2.90
CA PRO A 151 6.70 0.87 1.97
C PRO A 151 5.72 0.48 0.86
N ARG A 152 5.37 -0.80 0.76
CA ARG A 152 4.38 -1.30 -0.20
C ARG A 152 3.03 -0.62 -0.01
N ASP A 153 2.62 -0.42 1.26
CA ASP A 153 1.25 -0.08 1.58
C ASP A 153 0.92 1.42 1.50
N PRO A 154 1.78 2.35 1.98
CA PRO A 154 1.47 3.78 1.99
C PRO A 154 1.62 4.48 0.65
N ILE A 155 2.12 3.81 -0.40
CA ILE A 155 2.19 4.36 -1.77
C ILE A 155 1.82 3.31 -2.82
N LEU A 156 1.40 3.80 -4.00
CA LEU A 156 1.20 3.02 -5.22
C LEU A 156 1.91 3.69 -6.39
N VAL A 157 2.51 2.88 -7.27
CA VAL A 157 2.94 3.32 -8.60
C VAL A 157 2.14 2.53 -9.63
N ILE A 158 1.39 3.23 -10.48
CA ILE A 158 0.55 2.66 -11.55
C ILE A 158 0.84 3.43 -12.82
N GLY A 159 1.48 2.77 -13.81
CA GLY A 159 2.05 3.49 -14.95
C GLY A 159 3.06 4.53 -14.44
N ASN A 160 2.87 5.78 -14.80
CA ASN A 160 3.68 6.90 -14.33
C ASN A 160 3.05 7.71 -13.17
N LYS A 161 1.99 7.20 -12.58
CA LYS A 161 1.26 7.86 -11.47
C LYS A 161 1.78 7.34 -10.12
N VAL A 162 2.06 8.25 -9.20
CA VAL A 162 2.41 7.92 -7.82
C VAL A 162 1.26 8.38 -6.92
N ILE A 163 0.72 7.46 -6.14
CA ILE A 163 -0.45 7.71 -5.29
C ILE A 163 -0.06 7.43 -3.84
N GLU A 164 -0.18 8.43 -2.97
CA GLU A 164 -0.16 8.21 -1.53
C GLU A 164 -1.51 7.64 -1.11
N THR A 165 -1.48 6.48 -0.49
CA THR A 165 -2.69 5.73 -0.11
C THR A 165 -3.29 6.24 1.20
N SER A 166 -4.44 5.68 1.56
CA SER A 166 -5.16 5.97 2.79
C SER A 166 -5.22 4.70 3.63
N MET A 167 -4.41 4.66 4.70
CA MET A 167 -4.26 3.49 5.57
C MET A 167 -5.43 3.35 6.55
N LEU A 168 -5.92 2.12 6.74
CA LEU A 168 -7.00 1.84 7.70
C LEU A 168 -6.54 2.06 9.14
N GLU A 169 -5.45 1.38 9.54
CA GLU A 169 -4.97 1.41 10.91
C GLU A 169 -4.33 2.76 11.27
N PRO A 170 -4.76 3.43 12.37
CA PRO A 170 -4.29 4.77 12.73
C PRO A 170 -2.77 4.88 12.87
N TYR A 171 -2.11 3.87 13.44
CA TYR A 171 -0.66 3.91 13.63
C TYR A 171 0.11 3.85 12.31
N ARG A 172 -0.46 3.26 11.27
CA ARG A 172 0.13 3.19 9.95
C ARG A 172 -0.01 4.48 9.14
N ARG A 173 -1.01 5.31 9.46
CA ARG A 173 -1.26 6.59 8.77
C ARG A 173 -0.08 7.56 8.82
N LYS A 174 0.80 7.45 9.81
CA LYS A 174 2.02 8.26 9.93
C LYS A 174 3.16 7.80 9.00
N GLU A 175 3.15 6.54 8.53
CA GLU A 175 4.19 6.01 7.64
C GLU A 175 4.33 6.84 6.36
N ARG A 176 3.23 7.41 5.85
CA ARG A 176 3.18 8.26 4.66
C ARG A 176 4.13 9.48 4.73
N PHE A 177 4.41 10.03 5.90
CA PHE A 177 5.23 11.24 6.03
C PHE A 177 6.68 10.99 5.58
N ALA A 178 7.30 9.95 6.09
CA ALA A 178 8.68 9.62 5.75
C ALA A 178 8.83 9.12 4.32
N ILE A 179 7.89 8.28 3.86
CA ILE A 179 7.92 7.78 2.49
C ILE A 179 7.62 8.89 1.47
N ARG A 180 6.74 9.84 1.79
CA ARG A 180 6.49 11.04 0.96
C ARG A 180 7.77 11.80 0.71
N ARG A 181 8.57 12.11 1.75
CA ARG A 181 9.84 12.81 1.60
C ARG A 181 10.81 12.06 0.68
N THR A 182 10.90 10.73 0.82
CA THR A 182 11.74 9.88 -0.04
C THR A 182 11.27 9.98 -1.50
N ILE A 183 9.97 9.86 -1.73
CA ILE A 183 9.37 9.93 -3.07
C ILE A 183 9.51 11.32 -3.68
N GLU A 184 9.18 12.39 -2.96
CA GLU A 184 9.30 13.77 -3.46
C GLU A 184 10.74 14.11 -3.86
N LYS A 185 11.74 13.69 -3.09
CA LYS A 185 13.16 13.82 -3.47
C LYS A 185 13.45 13.11 -4.79
N ARG A 186 12.93 11.88 -4.95
CA ARG A 186 13.10 11.10 -6.18
C ARG A 186 12.40 11.76 -7.37
N LEU A 187 11.23 12.35 -7.17
CA LEU A 187 10.42 12.93 -8.25
C LEU A 187 10.87 14.32 -8.69
N GLN A 188 11.75 15.02 -7.96
CA GLN A 188 12.18 16.41 -8.27
C GLN A 188 12.67 16.58 -9.72
N LYS A 189 13.24 15.54 -10.34
CA LYS A 189 13.74 15.56 -11.71
C LYS A 189 12.90 14.72 -12.67
N SER A 190 11.72 14.25 -12.23
CA SER A 190 10.80 13.41 -12.99
C SER A 190 9.63 14.23 -13.52
N GLY A 191 8.98 13.77 -14.60
CA GLY A 191 7.70 14.27 -15.04
C GLY A 191 6.52 13.67 -14.26
N SER A 192 6.77 12.65 -13.45
CA SER A 192 5.76 12.06 -12.55
C SER A 192 5.55 12.94 -11.32
N PHE A 193 4.36 12.87 -10.72
CA PHE A 193 4.03 13.62 -9.52
C PHE A 193 3.23 12.76 -8.54
N LEU A 194 3.29 13.12 -7.26
CA LEU A 194 2.59 12.45 -6.18
C LEU A 194 1.18 13.03 -6.02
N VAL A 195 0.18 12.17 -5.99
CA VAL A 195 -1.20 12.50 -5.63
C VAL A 195 -1.56 11.80 -4.32
N SER A 196 -2.21 12.50 -3.41
CA SER A 196 -2.66 11.91 -2.15
C SER A 196 -4.15 11.56 -2.23
N MET A 197 -4.51 10.35 -1.80
CA MET A 197 -5.90 9.99 -1.54
C MET A 197 -6.49 10.86 -0.43
N PRO A 198 -7.83 11.05 -0.37
CA PRO A 198 -8.47 11.60 0.81
C PRO A 198 -8.03 10.82 2.07
N GLN A 199 -7.44 11.54 3.03
CA GLN A 199 -7.01 10.94 4.29
C GLN A 199 -8.17 10.94 5.29
N PRO A 200 -8.33 9.90 6.11
CA PRO A 200 -9.42 9.84 7.08
C PRO A 200 -9.23 10.94 8.14
N ASP A 201 -10.37 11.46 8.60
CA ASP A 201 -10.39 12.41 9.71
C ASP A 201 -9.81 11.74 10.98
N PRO A 202 -8.79 12.31 11.61
CA PRO A 202 -8.22 11.78 12.83
C PRO A 202 -9.22 11.73 14.01
N TYR A 203 -10.31 12.48 13.95
CA TYR A 203 -11.34 12.50 15.00
C TYR A 203 -12.46 11.48 14.80
N GLN A 204 -12.56 10.84 13.63
CA GLN A 204 -13.63 9.85 13.34
C GLN A 204 -13.35 8.48 13.96
N SER A 205 -12.11 8.15 14.25
CA SER A 205 -11.71 6.85 14.79
C SER A 205 -11.70 6.86 16.32
N ARG A 206 -12.87 6.78 16.96
CA ARG A 206 -12.94 6.86 18.42
C ARG A 206 -13.40 5.57 19.11
N SER A 207 -13.95 4.63 18.39
CA SER A 207 -14.25 3.30 18.88
C SER A 207 -13.33 2.27 18.26
N VAL A 208 -12.85 1.35 19.09
CA VAL A 208 -12.03 0.23 18.65
C VAL A 208 -12.81 -0.58 17.61
N GLY A 209 -12.33 -0.56 16.35
CA GLY A 209 -12.96 -1.27 15.23
C GLY A 209 -13.91 -0.43 14.36
N ASP A 210 -14.18 0.82 14.71
CA ASP A 210 -14.89 1.76 13.84
C ASP A 210 -13.92 2.81 13.31
N TYR A 211 -13.37 2.56 12.13
CA TYR A 211 -12.43 3.48 11.47
C TYR A 211 -13.12 4.48 10.53
N GLY A 212 -14.47 4.45 10.50
CA GLY A 212 -15.25 5.27 9.58
C GLY A 212 -15.31 4.71 8.14
N PRO A 213 -15.98 5.44 7.22
CA PRO A 213 -16.28 4.93 5.88
C PRO A 213 -15.07 4.87 4.93
N GLY A 214 -13.97 5.48 5.25
CA GLY A 214 -12.82 5.62 4.34
C GLY A 214 -12.96 6.79 3.36
N PRO A 215 -12.34 6.70 2.16
CA PRO A 215 -11.79 5.52 1.50
C PRO A 215 -10.50 4.97 2.13
N TYR A 216 -10.33 3.64 2.18
CA TYR A 216 -9.11 2.96 2.62
C TYR A 216 -8.56 2.11 1.50
N LEU A 217 -7.26 2.22 1.24
CA LEU A 217 -6.54 1.47 0.22
C LEU A 217 -5.10 1.29 0.67
N GLU A 218 -4.61 0.06 0.62
CA GLU A 218 -3.23 -0.28 0.92
C GLU A 218 -2.59 -1.01 -0.27
N GLY A 219 -1.33 -0.69 -0.57
CA GLY A 219 -0.67 -1.18 -1.77
C GLY A 219 -0.42 -2.69 -1.81
N GLY A 220 -0.44 -3.36 -0.66
CA GLY A 220 -0.40 -4.82 -0.59
C GLY A 220 -1.60 -5.50 -1.26
N ASP A 221 -2.74 -4.82 -1.29
CA ASP A 221 -3.95 -5.30 -1.96
C ASP A 221 -3.94 -5.07 -3.49
N VAL A 222 -3.00 -4.27 -4.02
CA VAL A 222 -3.05 -3.86 -5.44
C VAL A 222 -2.05 -4.68 -6.27
N MET A 223 -2.55 -5.36 -7.30
CA MET A 223 -1.77 -6.08 -8.30
C MET A 223 -2.04 -5.60 -9.70
N LEU A 224 -0.96 -5.37 -10.45
CA LEU A 224 -0.99 -4.81 -11.80
C LEU A 224 -0.80 -5.91 -12.85
N VAL A 225 -1.72 -5.97 -13.80
CA VAL A 225 -1.70 -6.86 -14.97
C VAL A 225 -1.95 -6.00 -16.21
N GLY A 226 -1.00 -5.18 -16.59
CA GLY A 226 -1.13 -4.19 -17.66
C GLY A 226 -2.17 -3.12 -17.30
N LYS A 227 -3.25 -3.05 -18.08
CA LYS A 227 -4.34 -2.11 -17.85
C LYS A 227 -5.45 -2.66 -16.94
N ASP A 228 -5.31 -3.89 -16.46
CA ASP A 228 -6.18 -4.48 -15.46
C ASP A 228 -5.52 -4.43 -14.08
N ILE A 229 -6.23 -3.90 -13.11
CA ILE A 229 -5.76 -3.75 -11.73
C ILE A 229 -6.68 -4.57 -10.83
N TYR A 230 -6.11 -5.54 -10.14
CA TYR A 230 -6.83 -6.39 -9.19
C TYR A 230 -6.58 -5.92 -7.78
N VAL A 231 -7.66 -5.63 -7.05
CA VAL A 231 -7.56 -5.06 -5.70
C VAL A 231 -8.25 -5.97 -4.71
N GLY A 232 -7.47 -6.56 -3.83
CA GLY A 232 -7.96 -7.39 -2.73
C GLY A 232 -8.75 -6.57 -1.70
N HIS A 233 -9.71 -7.20 -1.06
CA HIS A 233 -10.32 -6.65 0.14
C HIS A 233 -10.74 -7.76 1.09
N THR A 234 -10.10 -7.78 2.24
CA THR A 234 -10.37 -8.71 3.34
C THR A 234 -11.26 -8.08 4.41
N GLY A 235 -11.37 -6.75 4.42
CA GLY A 235 -11.94 -5.96 5.50
C GLY A 235 -10.94 -5.67 6.64
N ASN A 236 -9.65 -6.02 6.47
CA ASN A 236 -8.59 -5.72 7.45
C ASN A 236 -7.80 -4.45 7.07
N ALA A 237 -7.85 -4.03 5.81
CA ALA A 237 -7.11 -2.90 5.28
C ALA A 237 -7.93 -2.14 4.21
N THR A 238 -7.93 -2.61 2.98
CA THR A 238 -8.66 -1.99 1.86
C THR A 238 -10.17 -2.22 1.96
N ASN A 239 -10.96 -1.20 1.62
CA ASN A 239 -12.41 -1.30 1.52
C ASN A 239 -12.93 -0.92 0.12
N LEU A 240 -14.21 -1.22 -0.14
CA LEU A 240 -14.85 -0.94 -1.44
C LEU A 240 -14.86 0.56 -1.79
N ALA A 241 -14.86 1.46 -0.79
CA ALA A 241 -14.77 2.90 -1.03
C ALA A 241 -13.38 3.29 -1.58
N GLY A 242 -12.30 2.65 -1.06
CA GLY A 242 -10.94 2.82 -1.58
C GLY A 242 -10.78 2.28 -3.01
N ILE A 243 -11.35 1.10 -3.29
CA ILE A 243 -11.36 0.52 -4.64
C ILE A 243 -12.10 1.44 -5.62
N ARG A 244 -13.26 1.96 -5.23
CA ARG A 244 -14.03 2.90 -6.06
C ARG A 244 -13.24 4.17 -6.30
N TRP A 245 -12.65 4.76 -5.27
CA TRP A 245 -11.81 5.95 -5.42
C TRP A 245 -10.68 5.73 -6.44
N LEU A 246 -9.98 4.59 -6.35
CA LEU A 246 -8.92 4.24 -7.31
C LEU A 246 -9.45 4.13 -8.73
N SER A 247 -10.59 3.47 -8.92
CA SER A 247 -11.25 3.33 -10.22
C SER A 247 -11.63 4.70 -10.81
N ASP A 248 -12.23 5.57 -10.01
CA ASP A 248 -12.66 6.90 -10.43
C ASP A 248 -11.45 7.80 -10.77
N TYR A 249 -10.37 7.72 -9.97
CA TYR A 249 -9.13 8.47 -10.19
C TYR A 249 -8.41 8.05 -11.48
N LEU A 250 -8.32 6.75 -11.73
CA LEU A 250 -7.66 6.21 -12.93
C LEU A 250 -8.50 6.35 -14.20
N GLY A 251 -9.82 6.51 -14.06
CA GLY A 251 -10.74 6.71 -15.16
C GLY A 251 -10.75 5.53 -16.15
N GLN A 252 -10.93 5.84 -17.43
CA GLN A 252 -11.02 4.81 -18.47
C GLN A 252 -9.67 4.23 -18.92
N GLU A 253 -8.57 4.77 -18.42
CA GLU A 253 -7.24 4.28 -18.77
C GLU A 253 -6.97 2.88 -18.21
N TYR A 254 -7.56 2.55 -17.05
CA TYR A 254 -7.41 1.28 -16.36
C TYR A 254 -8.75 0.66 -15.98
N ARG A 255 -8.78 -0.66 -15.84
CA ARG A 255 -9.94 -1.41 -15.33
C ARG A 255 -9.60 -1.94 -13.95
N VAL A 256 -10.33 -1.50 -12.94
CA VAL A 256 -10.13 -1.90 -11.54
C VAL A 256 -11.13 -2.98 -11.16
N HIS A 257 -10.62 -4.12 -10.69
CA HIS A 257 -11.38 -5.31 -10.32
C HIS A 257 -11.26 -5.58 -8.82
N ALA A 258 -12.37 -5.63 -8.11
CA ALA A 258 -12.39 -6.03 -6.71
C ALA A 258 -12.20 -7.56 -6.60
N VAL A 259 -11.38 -7.99 -5.64
CA VAL A 259 -11.10 -9.39 -5.35
C VAL A 259 -11.44 -9.68 -3.88
N PRO A 260 -12.60 -10.26 -3.58
CA PRO A 260 -12.97 -10.62 -2.21
C PRO A 260 -12.09 -11.72 -1.64
N LEU A 261 -11.57 -11.50 -0.44
CA LEU A 261 -10.65 -12.42 0.23
C LEU A 261 -11.13 -12.73 1.65
N SER A 262 -10.68 -13.86 2.16
CA SER A 262 -10.88 -14.26 3.54
C SER A 262 -10.16 -13.28 4.51
N ARG A 263 -10.84 -12.95 5.61
CA ARG A 263 -10.27 -12.11 6.69
C ARG A 263 -9.06 -12.74 7.40
N ARG A 264 -8.79 -14.02 7.15
CA ARG A 264 -7.60 -14.71 7.65
C ARG A 264 -6.30 -14.09 7.09
N PHE A 265 -6.38 -13.32 6.02
CA PHE A 265 -5.23 -12.70 5.36
C PHE A 265 -5.32 -11.18 5.45
N LEU A 266 -4.16 -10.51 5.45
CA LEU A 266 -4.12 -9.06 5.49
C LEU A 266 -4.44 -8.46 4.10
N HIS A 267 -3.68 -8.86 3.09
CA HIS A 267 -3.71 -8.32 1.74
C HIS A 267 -3.71 -9.40 0.66
N LEU A 268 -4.01 -9.00 -0.58
CA LEU A 268 -3.94 -9.85 -1.76
C LEU A 268 -2.52 -10.43 -1.96
N ASP A 269 -1.48 -9.67 -1.69
CA ASP A 269 -0.09 -10.09 -1.88
C ASP A 269 0.40 -11.14 -0.86
N THR A 270 -0.35 -11.38 0.20
CA THR A 270 -0.11 -12.53 1.09
C THR A 270 -0.71 -13.82 0.55
N THR A 271 -1.54 -13.75 -0.50
CA THR A 271 -2.29 -14.87 -1.07
C THR A 271 -2.01 -15.15 -2.54
N LEU A 272 -1.38 -14.19 -3.24
CA LEU A 272 -1.11 -14.26 -4.67
C LEU A 272 0.22 -13.58 -5.01
N ALA A 273 1.04 -14.23 -5.83
CA ALA A 273 2.16 -13.59 -6.53
C ALA A 273 2.15 -13.98 -8.00
N LEU A 274 2.62 -13.08 -8.84
CA LEU A 274 2.64 -13.21 -10.30
C LEU A 274 4.09 -13.13 -10.81
N PRO A 275 4.87 -14.23 -10.78
CA PRO A 275 6.26 -14.23 -11.21
C PRO A 275 6.44 -13.87 -12.68
N ARG A 276 5.54 -14.35 -13.55
CA ARG A 276 5.52 -14.06 -15.00
C ARG A 276 4.13 -14.32 -15.59
N PRO A 277 3.82 -13.84 -16.80
CA PRO A 277 2.59 -14.23 -17.50
C PRO A 277 2.45 -15.74 -17.60
N GLY A 278 1.29 -16.27 -17.25
CA GLY A 278 0.99 -17.72 -17.28
C GLY A 278 1.45 -18.51 -16.06
N LEU A 279 2.08 -17.88 -15.06
CA LEU A 279 2.50 -18.53 -13.82
C LEU A 279 2.10 -17.70 -12.59
N ALA A 280 1.43 -18.32 -11.63
CA ALA A 280 1.07 -17.70 -10.36
C ALA A 280 1.40 -18.61 -9.18
N ILE A 281 1.83 -18.01 -8.07
CA ILE A 281 1.90 -18.63 -6.75
C ILE A 281 0.63 -18.19 -6.03
N VAL A 282 -0.17 -19.13 -5.53
CA VAL A 282 -1.50 -18.81 -5.01
C VAL A 282 -1.90 -19.67 -3.82
N CYS A 283 -2.50 -19.04 -2.82
CA CYS A 283 -3.28 -19.69 -1.78
C CYS A 283 -4.77 -19.65 -2.18
N GLN A 284 -5.26 -20.70 -2.81
CA GLN A 284 -6.63 -20.73 -3.33
C GLN A 284 -7.69 -20.59 -2.23
N GLU A 285 -7.41 -21.09 -1.02
CA GLU A 285 -8.30 -21.02 0.14
C GLU A 285 -8.62 -19.58 0.59
N ALA A 286 -7.81 -18.61 0.15
CA ALA A 286 -8.00 -17.21 0.49
C ALA A 286 -9.14 -16.54 -0.29
N PHE A 287 -9.51 -17.06 -1.46
CA PHE A 287 -10.44 -16.43 -2.40
C PHE A 287 -11.88 -16.88 -2.13
N THR A 288 -12.71 -16.02 -1.55
CA THR A 288 -14.07 -16.36 -1.10
C THR A 288 -15.08 -16.52 -2.24
N GLU A 289 -14.80 -15.92 -3.39
CA GLU A 289 -15.64 -15.99 -4.60
C GLU A 289 -14.91 -16.71 -5.77
N GLY A 290 -13.84 -17.45 -5.46
CA GLY A 290 -13.00 -18.12 -6.44
C GLY A 290 -11.92 -17.20 -7.03
N LEU A 291 -11.01 -17.79 -7.79
CA LEU A 291 -9.86 -17.09 -8.37
C LEU A 291 -10.29 -16.06 -9.43
N PRO A 292 -9.58 -14.93 -9.52
CA PRO A 292 -9.78 -13.95 -10.59
C PRO A 292 -9.68 -14.61 -11.98
N LYS A 293 -10.61 -14.25 -12.88
CA LYS A 293 -10.73 -14.89 -14.21
C LYS A 293 -9.47 -14.79 -15.07
N PHE A 294 -8.60 -13.80 -14.85
CA PHE A 294 -7.36 -13.67 -15.62
C PHE A 294 -6.38 -14.84 -15.36
N LEU A 295 -6.52 -15.53 -14.22
CA LEU A 295 -5.73 -16.73 -13.90
C LEU A 295 -6.20 -18.00 -14.63
N ASN A 296 -7.31 -17.92 -15.37
CA ASN A 296 -7.78 -19.09 -16.15
C ASN A 296 -6.74 -19.50 -17.19
N GLY A 297 -6.33 -20.78 -17.13
CA GLY A 297 -5.29 -21.33 -18.01
C GLY A 297 -3.85 -21.03 -17.57
N TRP A 298 -3.65 -20.33 -16.44
CA TRP A 298 -2.33 -20.16 -15.88
C TRP A 298 -1.87 -21.43 -15.13
N LYS A 299 -0.58 -21.67 -15.12
CA LYS A 299 0.04 -22.61 -14.20
C LYS A 299 -0.04 -22.04 -12.78
N LEU A 300 -0.64 -22.81 -11.86
CA LEU A 300 -0.76 -22.41 -10.48
C LEU A 300 0.16 -23.27 -9.60
N ILE A 301 1.06 -22.61 -8.87
CA ILE A 301 1.79 -23.23 -7.76
C ILE A 301 1.00 -22.93 -6.49
N ASN A 302 0.43 -23.99 -5.91
CA ASN A 302 -0.45 -23.85 -4.76
C ASN A 302 0.35 -23.80 -3.46
N VAL A 303 0.07 -22.80 -2.64
CA VAL A 303 0.59 -22.65 -1.28
C VAL A 303 -0.57 -22.90 -0.32
N SER A 304 -0.34 -23.70 0.72
CA SER A 304 -1.36 -23.92 1.76
C SER A 304 -1.65 -22.62 2.52
N ALA A 305 -2.84 -22.53 3.12
CA ALA A 305 -3.19 -21.36 3.95
C ALA A 305 -2.19 -21.17 5.10
N ASP A 306 -1.68 -22.25 5.68
CA ASP A 306 -0.68 -22.22 6.75
C ASP A 306 0.69 -21.70 6.28
N ASP A 307 1.15 -22.13 5.09
CA ASP A 307 2.41 -21.62 4.54
C ASP A 307 2.27 -20.17 4.04
N ALA A 308 1.10 -19.80 3.53
CA ALA A 308 0.82 -18.40 3.15
C ALA A 308 0.83 -17.46 4.37
N GLU A 309 0.21 -17.87 5.48
CA GLU A 309 0.12 -17.09 6.72
C GLU A 309 1.44 -17.09 7.51
N LYS A 310 1.98 -18.29 7.81
CA LYS A 310 3.10 -18.44 8.74
C LYS A 310 4.47 -18.27 8.10
N LYS A 311 4.59 -18.58 6.79
CA LYS A 311 5.84 -18.52 6.03
C LYS A 311 5.83 -17.49 4.90
N LEU A 312 4.72 -16.78 4.71
CA LEU A 312 4.53 -15.77 3.65
C LEU A 312 4.82 -16.31 2.25
N GLY A 313 4.36 -17.54 1.99
CA GLY A 313 4.69 -18.31 0.79
C GLY A 313 4.26 -17.66 -0.53
N CYS A 314 3.27 -16.77 -0.51
CA CYS A 314 2.85 -16.01 -1.69
C CYS A 314 3.49 -14.60 -1.75
N ASN A 315 4.26 -14.17 -0.74
CA ASN A 315 4.76 -12.78 -0.64
C ASN A 315 6.22 -12.63 -1.11
N GLY A 316 6.59 -13.32 -2.21
CA GLY A 316 7.91 -13.22 -2.83
C GLY A 316 8.15 -11.88 -3.54
N LEU A 317 9.41 -11.52 -3.74
CA LEU A 317 9.83 -10.35 -4.52
C LEU A 317 10.24 -10.79 -5.92
N VAL A 318 9.42 -10.48 -6.91
CA VAL A 318 9.72 -10.74 -8.33
C VAL A 318 10.72 -9.70 -8.82
N LEU A 319 11.90 -10.15 -9.26
CA LEU A 319 12.95 -9.30 -9.82
C LEU A 319 12.79 -9.11 -11.33
N SER A 320 12.35 -10.16 -12.01
CA SER A 320 12.01 -10.20 -13.42
C SER A 320 11.13 -11.43 -13.67
N LYS A 321 10.63 -11.61 -14.89
CA LYS A 321 9.92 -12.83 -15.29
C LYS A 321 10.73 -14.13 -15.18
N ASP A 322 12.03 -14.02 -14.93
CA ASP A 322 12.95 -15.16 -14.83
C ASP A 322 13.59 -15.30 -13.43
N SER A 323 13.30 -14.39 -12.48
CA SER A 323 13.96 -14.40 -11.17
C SER A 323 13.07 -13.86 -10.05
N ILE A 324 13.08 -14.56 -8.90
CA ILE A 324 12.29 -14.23 -7.71
C ILE A 324 13.09 -14.47 -6.41
N ILE A 325 12.84 -13.63 -5.39
CA ILE A 325 13.32 -13.83 -4.02
C ILE A 325 12.17 -14.40 -3.18
N ILE A 326 12.43 -15.49 -2.43
CA ILE A 326 11.50 -16.09 -1.48
C ILE A 326 12.20 -16.40 -0.15
N GLY A 327 11.43 -16.76 0.88
CA GLY A 327 11.97 -17.22 2.16
C GLY A 327 12.74 -18.55 2.02
N ASP A 328 13.84 -18.68 2.76
CA ASP A 328 14.64 -19.91 2.81
C ASP A 328 13.92 -21.05 3.56
N ASN A 329 12.84 -20.73 4.27
CA ASN A 329 11.94 -21.66 4.96
C ASN A 329 10.90 -22.33 4.03
N LEU A 330 11.01 -22.15 2.71
CA LEU A 330 10.07 -22.65 1.68
C LEU A 330 10.77 -23.56 0.63
N PRO A 331 11.45 -24.66 1.03
CA PRO A 331 12.21 -25.48 0.09
C PRO A 331 11.35 -26.18 -0.98
N GLY A 332 10.09 -26.51 -0.65
CA GLY A 332 9.13 -27.07 -1.60
C GLY A 332 8.77 -26.08 -2.70
N LEU A 333 8.39 -24.86 -2.33
CA LEU A 333 8.08 -23.78 -3.27
C LEU A 333 9.28 -23.44 -4.16
N LYS A 334 10.50 -23.40 -3.57
CA LYS A 334 11.74 -23.22 -4.34
C LYS A 334 11.85 -24.24 -5.46
N LYS A 335 11.71 -25.52 -5.14
CA LYS A 335 11.83 -26.62 -6.11
C LYS A 335 10.79 -26.50 -7.25
N GLU A 336 9.55 -26.13 -6.92
CA GLU A 336 8.49 -25.96 -7.94
C GLU A 336 8.80 -24.78 -8.86
N LEU A 337 9.27 -23.65 -8.33
CA LEU A 337 9.64 -22.46 -9.12
C LEU A 337 10.87 -22.71 -10.01
N GLU A 338 11.87 -23.44 -9.51
CA GLU A 338 13.05 -23.88 -10.29
C GLU A 338 12.65 -24.84 -11.41
N ALA A 339 11.69 -25.74 -11.17
CA ALA A 339 11.14 -26.62 -12.21
C ALA A 339 10.42 -25.85 -13.33
N GLU A 340 9.86 -24.67 -13.02
CA GLU A 340 9.30 -23.73 -14.01
C GLU A 340 10.39 -22.88 -14.68
N GLY A 341 11.66 -23.07 -14.36
CA GLY A 341 12.80 -22.37 -14.98
C GLY A 341 13.12 -21.01 -14.40
N LEU A 342 12.62 -20.69 -13.19
CA LEU A 342 12.99 -19.44 -12.52
C LEU A 342 14.32 -19.58 -11.76
N GLU A 343 15.11 -18.55 -11.76
CA GLU A 343 16.18 -18.35 -10.78
C GLU A 343 15.51 -18.00 -9.44
N VAL A 344 15.68 -18.88 -8.44
CA VAL A 344 15.09 -18.68 -7.11
C VAL A 344 16.16 -18.35 -6.09
N ILE A 345 16.14 -17.11 -5.61
CA ILE A 345 17.03 -16.63 -4.56
C ILE A 345 16.33 -16.83 -3.23
N THR A 346 17.01 -17.45 -2.29
CA THR A 346 16.47 -17.63 -0.93
C THR A 346 17.25 -16.83 0.09
N THR A 347 16.56 -16.21 1.03
CA THR A 347 17.17 -15.47 2.15
C THR A 347 16.24 -15.53 3.37
N PRO A 348 16.77 -15.44 4.60
CA PRO A 348 15.96 -15.42 5.81
C PRO A 348 14.92 -14.28 5.82
N ILE A 349 13.75 -14.57 6.43
CA ILE A 349 12.62 -13.65 6.52
C ILE A 349 12.08 -13.53 7.95
N ASP A 350 12.45 -14.44 8.84
CA ASP A 350 11.85 -14.69 10.15
C ASP A 350 11.88 -13.47 11.09
N ALA A 351 12.98 -12.72 11.09
CA ALA A 351 13.13 -11.56 11.96
C ALA A 351 12.21 -10.39 11.66
N LEU A 352 11.63 -10.33 10.45
CA LEU A 352 10.72 -9.26 10.01
C LEU A 352 9.28 -9.75 9.84
N SER A 353 9.09 -11.05 9.60
CA SER A 353 7.78 -11.62 9.26
C SER A 353 6.76 -11.60 10.39
N TRP A 354 7.18 -11.50 11.64
CA TRP A 354 6.28 -11.39 12.79
C TRP A 354 5.31 -10.20 12.69
N GLN A 355 5.65 -9.19 11.89
CA GLN A 355 4.80 -8.04 11.61
C GLN A 355 3.71 -8.33 10.56
N GLY A 356 3.66 -9.54 10.00
CA GLY A 356 2.64 -9.97 9.03
C GLY A 356 2.95 -9.66 7.56
N GLY A 357 4.20 -9.32 7.21
CA GLY A 357 4.60 -9.01 5.83
C GLY A 357 5.93 -9.60 5.43
N GLY A 358 6.13 -9.85 4.13
CA GLY A 358 7.31 -10.44 3.54
C GLY A 358 7.99 -9.57 2.49
N PHE A 359 8.71 -10.20 1.58
CA PHE A 359 9.58 -9.51 0.62
C PHE A 359 8.84 -8.52 -0.29
N ARG A 360 7.60 -8.85 -0.73
CA ARG A 360 6.82 -7.92 -1.54
C ARG A 360 6.40 -6.70 -0.71
N CYS A 361 6.05 -6.90 0.56
CA CYS A 361 5.67 -5.81 1.47
C CYS A 361 6.85 -4.90 1.82
N TRP A 362 8.09 -5.42 1.88
CA TRP A 362 9.30 -4.69 2.27
C TRP A 362 9.80 -3.71 1.22
N HIS A 363 9.24 -3.76 0.00
CA HIS A 363 9.63 -2.89 -1.08
C HIS A 363 8.43 -2.33 -1.84
N HIS A 364 8.64 -1.21 -2.52
CA HIS A 364 7.73 -0.68 -3.54
C HIS A 364 8.48 -0.37 -4.82
N PRO A 365 8.11 -0.94 -5.99
CA PRO A 365 8.79 -0.64 -7.24
C PRO A 365 8.47 0.77 -7.71
N LEU A 366 9.48 1.49 -8.18
CA LEU A 366 9.33 2.77 -8.86
C LEU A 366 9.48 2.62 -10.37
N ILE A 367 10.35 1.70 -10.82
CA ILE A 367 10.51 1.37 -12.24
C ILE A 367 10.57 -0.15 -12.41
N ARG A 368 9.68 -0.66 -13.25
CA ARG A 368 9.73 -1.99 -13.84
C ARG A 368 9.66 -1.88 -15.35
N LEU A 369 10.49 -2.63 -16.07
CA LEU A 369 10.57 -2.64 -17.52
C LEU A 369 10.12 -4.00 -18.11
N GLY A 370 9.41 -3.99 -19.22
CA GLY A 370 9.04 -5.18 -19.99
C GLY A 370 7.58 -5.48 -20.10
#